data_4b4d60ca4f442281a28f52058b4a1956
#
_entry.id   4b4d60ca4f442281a28f52058b4a1956
#
_cell.length_a   1.000
_cell.length_b   1.000
_cell.length_c   1.000
_cell.angle_alpha   90.00
_cell.angle_beta   90.00
_cell.angle_gamma   90.00
#
_symmetry.space_group_name_H-M   'P 1'
#
loop_
_entity.id
_entity.type
_entity.pdbx_description
1 polymer ?
#
loop_
_entity_poly.entity_id
_entity_poly.type
_entity_poly.pdbx_seq_one_letter_code
_entity_poly.pdbx_strand_id
1 'polypeptide(L)'
;MQSRVEEMQNQLQTIEVTGESGAGLVTVTMTGKGMMRAINIDPSLATPAEVEVLEDLIVAAVNDARQKAEDLAAEEMRKLTGGLSLPPVL
;
A
#
# COMPACT_ATOMS: atom_id res chain seq x y z
N MET A 1 -9.56 16.60 19.77
CA MET A 1 -10.25 15.54 19.08
C MET A 1 -9.94 15.50 17.64
N GLN A 2 -10.23 16.56 16.94
CA GLN A 2 -9.93 16.62 15.54
C GLN A 2 -8.45 16.51 15.26
N SER A 3 -7.64 17.06 16.15
CA SER A 3 -6.21 17.05 15.94
C SER A 3 -5.62 15.64 15.87
N ARG A 4 -6.18 14.71 16.63
CA ARG A 4 -5.67 13.35 16.59
C ARG A 4 -5.97 12.67 15.28
N VAL A 5 -7.17 12.88 14.76
CA VAL A 5 -7.54 12.32 13.48
C VAL A 5 -6.67 12.90 12.39
N GLU A 6 -6.44 14.20 12.45
CA GLU A 6 -5.59 14.87 11.48
C GLU A 6 -4.16 14.38 11.55
N GLU A 7 -3.66 14.17 12.77
CA GLU A 7 -2.31 13.64 12.94
C GLU A 7 -2.19 12.27 12.31
N MET A 8 -3.19 11.41 12.56
CA MET A 8 -3.15 10.07 12.00
C MET A 8 -3.18 10.12 10.48
N GLN A 9 -4.02 10.97 9.92
CA GLN A 9 -4.10 11.10 8.48
C GLN A 9 -2.81 11.61 7.88
N ASN A 10 -2.18 12.57 8.56
CA ASN A 10 -0.89 13.07 8.12
C ASN A 10 0.18 12.01 8.18
N GLN A 11 0.16 11.21 9.23
CA GLN A 11 1.11 10.11 9.35
C GLN A 11 0.92 9.10 8.23
N LEU A 12 -0.32 8.78 7.91
CA LEU A 12 -0.58 7.82 6.85
C LEU A 12 -0.11 8.33 5.50
N GLN A 13 -0.12 9.65 5.31
CA GLN A 13 0.38 10.24 4.07
C GLN A 13 1.88 10.13 3.96
N THR A 14 2.58 10.12 5.09
CA THR A 14 4.03 10.08 5.08
C THR A 14 4.60 8.68 5.17
N ILE A 15 3.81 7.73 5.66
CA ILE A 15 4.24 6.35 5.75
C ILE A 15 4.04 5.69 4.40
N GLU A 16 5.05 4.95 3.96
CA GLU A 16 4.99 4.27 2.68
C GLU A 16 5.11 2.77 2.87
N VAL A 17 4.40 2.05 2.02
CA VAL A 17 4.51 0.61 1.94
C VAL A 17 4.96 0.26 0.53
N THR A 18 5.55 -0.91 0.38
CA THR A 18 6.03 -1.37 -0.92
C THR A 18 5.35 -2.68 -1.26
N GLY A 19 4.72 -2.71 -2.40
CA GLY A 19 4.17 -3.94 -2.95
C GLY A 19 5.05 -4.44 -4.06
N GLU A 20 5.03 -5.73 -4.31
CA GLU A 20 5.86 -6.30 -5.35
C GLU A 20 5.21 -7.50 -6.00
N SER A 21 5.69 -7.83 -7.17
CA SER A 21 5.24 -9.01 -7.89
C SER A 21 6.40 -9.50 -8.76
N GLY A 22 6.28 -10.77 -9.20
CA GLY A 22 7.30 -11.34 -10.04
C GLY A 22 8.66 -11.40 -9.37
N ALA A 23 8.69 -11.72 -8.08
CA ALA A 23 9.93 -11.79 -7.30
C ALA A 23 10.71 -10.47 -7.37
N GLY A 24 9.98 -9.36 -7.32
CA GLY A 24 10.60 -8.04 -7.28
C GLY A 24 10.82 -7.41 -8.63
N LEU A 25 10.33 -8.04 -9.70
CA LEU A 25 10.48 -7.44 -11.03
C LEU A 25 9.65 -6.16 -11.17
N VAL A 26 8.54 -6.09 -10.46
CA VAL A 26 7.75 -4.86 -10.40
C VAL A 26 7.52 -4.54 -8.94
N THR A 27 7.84 -3.30 -8.55
CA THR A 27 7.59 -2.84 -7.19
C THR A 27 6.81 -1.54 -7.26
N VAL A 28 5.91 -1.35 -6.30
CA VAL A 28 5.07 -0.17 -6.21
C VAL A 28 5.20 0.41 -4.81
N THR A 29 5.44 1.71 -4.73
CA THR A 29 5.48 2.42 -3.46
C THR A 29 4.18 3.17 -3.30
N MET A 30 3.52 2.97 -2.16
CA MET A 30 2.20 3.54 -1.92
C MET A 30 2.16 4.13 -0.51
N THR A 31 1.41 5.21 -0.33
CA THR A 31 1.25 5.77 1.01
C THR A 31 0.24 4.94 1.78
N GLY A 32 0.22 5.14 3.11
CA GLY A 32 -0.76 4.47 3.95
C GLY A 32 -2.18 4.85 3.61
N LYS A 33 -2.38 5.92 2.86
CA LYS A 33 -3.71 6.33 2.42
C LYS A 33 -4.09 5.72 1.08
N GLY A 34 -3.19 4.92 0.50
CA GLY A 34 -3.49 4.24 -0.75
C GLY A 34 -3.12 5.02 -1.99
N MET A 35 -2.31 6.06 -1.85
CA MET A 35 -1.87 6.83 -2.99
C MET A 35 -0.55 6.28 -3.52
N MET A 36 -0.49 5.99 -4.79
CA MET A 36 0.71 5.45 -5.39
C MET A 36 1.73 6.58 -5.61
N ARG A 37 2.94 6.37 -5.13
CA ARG A 37 3.99 7.36 -5.23
C ARG A 37 5.00 7.04 -6.31
N ALA A 38 5.27 5.78 -6.54
CA ALA A 38 6.29 5.39 -7.50
C ALA A 38 6.08 3.95 -7.93
N ILE A 39 6.63 3.63 -9.07
CA ILE A 39 6.64 2.27 -9.57
C ILE A 39 8.00 2.02 -10.20
N ASN A 40 8.56 0.86 -9.93
CA ASN A 40 9.81 0.42 -10.53
C ASN A 40 9.55 -0.84 -11.33
N ILE A 41 10.02 -0.85 -12.56
CA ILE A 41 9.81 -1.96 -13.47
C ILE A 41 11.18 -2.41 -13.96
N ASP A 42 11.43 -3.71 -13.84
CA ASP A 42 12.68 -4.27 -14.35
C ASP A 42 12.73 -4.06 -15.87
N PRO A 43 13.86 -3.60 -16.41
CA PRO A 43 13.95 -3.34 -17.85
C PRO A 43 13.67 -4.56 -18.72
N SER A 44 13.87 -5.76 -18.19
CA SER A 44 13.59 -6.97 -18.97
C SER A 44 12.12 -7.09 -19.35
N LEU A 45 11.23 -6.39 -18.65
CA LEU A 45 9.81 -6.40 -18.93
C LEU A 45 9.39 -5.30 -19.90
N ALA A 46 10.29 -4.39 -20.21
CA ALA A 46 9.97 -3.22 -21.03
C ALA A 46 10.21 -3.51 -22.51
N THR A 47 9.67 -4.62 -22.98
CA THR A 47 9.76 -5.00 -24.39
C THR A 47 8.37 -5.37 -24.88
N PRO A 48 8.13 -5.25 -26.19
CA PRO A 48 6.81 -5.60 -26.71
C PRO A 48 6.40 -7.04 -26.42
N ALA A 49 7.36 -7.94 -26.38
CA ALA A 49 7.05 -9.35 -26.15
C ALA A 49 6.58 -9.60 -24.71
N GLU A 50 6.90 -8.70 -23.79
CA GLU A 50 6.60 -8.91 -22.37
C GLU A 50 5.47 -8.02 -21.88
N VAL A 51 4.76 -7.32 -22.77
CA VAL A 51 3.75 -6.35 -22.35
C VAL A 51 2.64 -7.00 -21.52
N GLU A 52 2.17 -8.15 -21.96
CA GLU A 52 1.09 -8.80 -21.22
C GLU A 52 1.52 -9.24 -19.83
N VAL A 53 2.74 -9.78 -19.75
CA VAL A 53 3.29 -10.16 -18.46
C VAL A 53 3.42 -8.93 -17.56
N LEU A 54 3.93 -7.85 -18.14
CA LEU A 54 4.11 -6.60 -17.41
C LEU A 54 2.77 -6.09 -16.85
N GLU A 55 1.73 -6.12 -17.66
CA GLU A 55 0.42 -5.67 -17.23
C GLU A 55 -0.05 -6.46 -16.02
N ASP A 56 0.08 -7.78 -16.09
CA ASP A 56 -0.34 -8.63 -14.99
C ASP A 56 0.48 -8.38 -13.73
N LEU A 57 1.78 -8.18 -13.89
CA LEU A 57 2.64 -7.94 -12.75
C LEU A 57 2.37 -6.58 -12.12
N ILE A 58 2.02 -5.57 -12.91
CA ILE A 58 1.66 -4.26 -12.37
C ILE A 58 0.40 -4.38 -11.54
N VAL A 59 -0.61 -5.07 -12.06
CA VAL A 59 -1.85 -5.25 -11.31
C VAL A 59 -1.57 -5.94 -9.98
N ALA A 60 -0.75 -6.99 -10.01
CA ALA A 60 -0.45 -7.74 -8.81
C ALA A 60 0.33 -6.89 -7.81
N ALA A 61 1.30 -6.11 -8.28
CA ALA A 61 2.11 -5.28 -7.39
C ALA A 61 1.29 -4.17 -6.76
N VAL A 62 0.39 -3.55 -7.54
CA VAL A 62 -0.47 -2.50 -7.02
C VAL A 62 -1.41 -3.07 -5.96
N ASN A 63 -1.99 -4.23 -6.24
CA ASN A 63 -2.89 -4.85 -5.27
C ASN A 63 -2.15 -5.27 -4.01
N ASP A 64 -0.92 -5.74 -4.14
CA ASP A 64 -0.11 -6.09 -2.98
C ASP A 64 0.17 -4.85 -2.14
N ALA A 65 0.53 -3.74 -2.79
CA ALA A 65 0.79 -2.49 -2.07
C ALA A 65 -0.48 -1.98 -1.40
N ARG A 66 -1.59 -2.06 -2.10
CA ARG A 66 -2.87 -1.59 -1.54
C ARG A 66 -3.26 -2.40 -0.31
N GLN A 67 -3.06 -3.71 -0.37
CA GLN A 67 -3.37 -4.55 0.79
C GLN A 67 -2.50 -4.17 1.98
N LYS A 68 -1.22 -3.92 1.73
CA LYS A 68 -0.32 -3.51 2.79
C LYS A 68 -0.71 -2.16 3.35
N ALA A 69 -1.14 -1.24 2.49
CA ALA A 69 -1.58 0.07 2.95
C ALA A 69 -2.83 -0.04 3.81
N GLU A 70 -3.76 -0.89 3.41
CA GLU A 70 -4.98 -1.11 4.19
C GLU A 70 -4.66 -1.73 5.54
N ASP A 71 -3.74 -2.69 5.55
CA ASP A 71 -3.34 -3.33 6.80
C ASP A 71 -2.68 -2.33 7.72
N LEU A 72 -1.85 -1.45 7.16
CA LEU A 72 -1.19 -0.42 7.95
C LEU A 72 -2.21 0.56 8.52
N ALA A 73 -3.17 0.98 7.71
CA ALA A 73 -4.19 1.91 8.18
C ALA A 73 -5.02 1.30 9.29
N ALA A 74 -5.35 0.02 9.16
CA ALA A 74 -6.09 -0.67 10.21
C ALA A 74 -5.29 -0.77 11.49
N GLU A 75 -4.00 -1.02 11.35
CA GLU A 75 -3.10 -1.11 12.48
C GLU A 75 -3.03 0.23 13.22
N GLU A 76 -2.89 1.31 12.46
CA GLU A 76 -2.82 2.64 13.07
C GLU A 76 -4.13 3.03 13.73
N MET A 77 -5.23 2.64 13.11
CA MET A 77 -6.54 2.92 13.70
C MET A 77 -6.69 2.17 15.03
N ARG A 78 -6.20 0.94 15.09
CA ARG A 78 -6.26 0.16 16.30
C ARG A 78 -5.45 0.80 17.42
N LYS A 79 -4.28 1.35 17.07
CA LYS A 79 -3.45 2.06 18.03
C LYS A 79 -4.15 3.32 18.53
N LEU A 80 -4.85 3.99 17.63
CA LEU A 80 -5.54 5.22 17.97
C LEU A 80 -6.63 4.99 18.99
N THR A 81 -7.33 3.86 18.90
CA THR A 81 -8.37 3.54 19.87
C THR A 81 -7.80 3.15 21.22
N GLY A 82 -6.49 2.95 21.29
CA GLY A 82 -5.78 2.91 22.56
C GLY A 82 -6.16 1.79 23.48
N GLY A 83 -6.27 0.62 23.03
CA GLY A 83 -6.57 -0.48 23.91
C GLY A 83 -8.02 -0.56 24.33
N LEU A 84 -8.85 0.35 23.90
CA LEU A 84 -10.26 0.20 24.10
C LEU A 84 -10.71 -1.04 23.38
N SER A 85 -11.39 -1.86 24.12
CA SER A 85 -11.91 -3.07 23.56
C SER A 85 -13.08 -2.73 22.68
N LEU A 86 -12.85 -2.67 21.41
CA LEU A 86 -13.96 -2.46 20.50
C LEU A 86 -14.74 -3.75 20.38
N PRO A 87 -16.05 -3.65 20.40
CA PRO A 87 -16.84 -4.85 20.18
C PRO A 87 -16.53 -5.37 18.77
N PRO A 88 -16.49 -6.66 18.62
CA PRO A 88 -16.30 -7.20 17.28
C PRO A 88 -17.42 -6.73 16.40
N VAL A 89 -17.05 -6.11 15.33
CA VAL A 89 -18.03 -5.62 14.39
C VAL A 89 -18.34 -6.73 13.45
N LEU A 90 -19.40 -7.38 13.67
CA LEU A 90 -19.72 -8.50 12.81
C LEU A 90 -21.13 -8.46 12.36
#